data_3abdb702dcc95ad691e72680161605ed
#
_entry.id   3abdb702dcc95ad691e72680161605ed
#
_cell.length_a   1.000
_cell.length_b   1.000
_cell.length_c   1.000
_cell.angle_alpha   90.00
_cell.angle_beta   90.00
_cell.angle_gamma   90.00
#
_symmetry.space_group_name_H-M   'P 1'
#
loop_
_entity.id
_entity.type
_entity.pdbx_description
1 polymer ?
#
loop_
_entity_poly.entity_id
_entity_poly.type
_entity_poly.pdbx_seq_one_letter_code
_entity_poly.pdbx_strand_id
1 'polypeptide(L)'
;MAKDYAYFQVCADYVKSKIDFIPEVAMILGTGLGGLTAEIEDKIVIPYADIPNFLVSTAPSHAGELILGRLGGKYVVCMSGRFHYYEGYTFEELSAPVRLFKLLGVKTTLVTNAAGAVNIGYRPGDIMVIYDHINLMGVSPTRGKNVAEFGDRFFDVGDMYTRSLREIALSCATRTPLLVHQGIYYYFCGPQFETHAEIRAVRLLGADAVGMSTVTEALTAAHCNMPFLALSLITNMGAGILAQPLSGEEVDETAQRVTEQFRAYVKDIIAHL
;
A
#
# COMPACT_ATOMS: atom_id res chain seq x y z
N MET A 1 10.20 23.84 3.24
CA MET A 1 11.47 23.43 2.59
C MET A 1 11.15 22.64 1.33
N ALA A 2 12.00 22.72 0.29
CA ALA A 2 11.82 21.87 -0.88
C ALA A 2 12.05 20.39 -0.47
N LYS A 3 11.17 19.50 -0.90
CA LYS A 3 11.28 18.06 -0.66
C LYS A 3 12.15 17.41 -1.74
N ASP A 4 13.41 17.84 -1.78
CA ASP A 4 14.45 17.36 -2.68
C ASP A 4 15.12 16.07 -2.15
N TYR A 5 16.11 15.58 -2.85
CA TYR A 5 16.87 14.39 -2.46
C TYR A 5 17.49 14.51 -1.07
N ALA A 6 18.10 15.66 -0.76
CA ALA A 6 18.75 15.89 0.53
C ALA A 6 17.74 15.84 1.70
N TYR A 7 16.50 16.33 1.48
CA TYR A 7 15.43 16.26 2.45
C TYR A 7 15.13 14.81 2.87
N PHE A 8 15.03 13.89 1.91
CA PHE A 8 14.76 12.47 2.19
C PHE A 8 16.01 11.71 2.63
N GLN A 9 17.20 12.17 2.23
CA GLN A 9 18.46 11.56 2.67
C GLN A 9 18.60 11.65 4.19
N VAL A 10 18.20 12.76 4.83
CA VAL A 10 18.18 12.90 6.29
C VAL A 10 17.31 11.82 6.96
N CYS A 11 16.12 11.52 6.40
CA CYS A 11 15.28 10.43 6.90
C CYS A 11 16.01 9.08 6.81
N ALA A 12 16.62 8.82 5.65
CA ALA A 12 17.29 7.53 5.40
C ALA A 12 18.53 7.36 6.27
N ASP A 13 19.34 8.39 6.45
CA ASP A 13 20.54 8.34 7.30
C ASP A 13 20.18 8.07 8.76
N TYR A 14 19.09 8.68 9.25
CA TYR A 14 18.58 8.38 10.58
C TYR A 14 18.18 6.92 10.74
N VAL A 15 17.38 6.38 9.80
CA VAL A 15 16.95 4.97 9.85
C VAL A 15 18.16 4.04 9.73
N LYS A 16 19.09 4.30 8.80
CA LYS A 16 20.34 3.53 8.63
C LYS A 16 21.22 3.52 9.89
N SER A 17 21.20 4.60 10.69
CA SER A 17 21.95 4.65 11.96
C SER A 17 21.39 3.71 13.03
N LYS A 18 20.20 3.15 12.84
CA LYS A 18 19.52 2.25 13.78
C LYS A 18 19.62 0.77 13.41
N ILE A 19 20.11 0.46 12.21
CA ILE A 19 20.17 -0.90 11.65
C ILE A 19 21.57 -1.20 11.14
N ASP A 20 21.93 -2.47 11.10
CA ASP A 20 23.19 -2.99 10.56
C ASP A 20 23.00 -3.87 9.31
N PHE A 21 21.79 -3.85 8.74
CA PHE A 21 21.42 -4.59 7.54
C PHE A 21 20.72 -3.69 6.50
N ILE A 22 20.63 -4.16 5.26
CA ILE A 22 19.89 -3.50 4.19
C ILE A 22 18.55 -4.23 4.02
N PRO A 23 17.39 -3.57 4.20
CA PRO A 23 16.10 -4.19 3.93
C PRO A 23 15.96 -4.58 2.45
N GLU A 24 15.50 -5.80 2.19
CA GLU A 24 15.24 -6.29 0.83
C GLU A 24 13.83 -5.95 0.36
N VAL A 25 12.86 -6.05 1.27
CA VAL A 25 11.44 -5.83 1.00
C VAL A 25 10.91 -4.73 1.89
N ALA A 26 10.25 -3.75 1.28
CA ALA A 26 9.43 -2.79 2.02
C ALA A 26 7.97 -3.25 2.05
N MET A 27 7.31 -3.04 3.17
CA MET A 27 5.89 -3.30 3.33
C MET A 27 5.16 -2.05 3.81
N ILE A 28 3.99 -1.77 3.24
CA ILE A 28 3.04 -0.79 3.76
C ILE A 28 1.76 -1.54 4.10
N LEU A 29 1.49 -1.71 5.39
CA LEU A 29 0.33 -2.47 5.85
C LEU A 29 -0.91 -1.58 5.88
N GLY A 30 -1.99 -2.09 5.29
CA GLY A 30 -3.33 -1.53 5.39
C GLY A 30 -4.13 -2.11 6.55
N THR A 31 -5.38 -1.70 6.66
CA THR A 31 -6.36 -2.16 7.65
C THR A 31 -6.41 -3.69 7.70
N GLY A 32 -6.43 -4.23 8.91
CA GLY A 32 -6.51 -5.67 9.17
C GLY A 32 -5.17 -6.42 9.21
N LEU A 33 -4.05 -5.82 8.76
CA LEU A 33 -2.74 -6.49 8.75
C LEU A 33 -1.74 -5.99 9.80
N GLY A 34 -2.12 -5.04 10.66
CA GLY A 34 -1.21 -4.54 11.71
C GLY A 34 -0.58 -5.64 12.57
N GLY A 35 -1.29 -6.72 12.81
CA GLY A 35 -0.78 -7.87 13.56
C GLY A 35 0.35 -8.66 12.88
N LEU A 36 0.60 -8.47 11.56
CA LEU A 36 1.76 -9.07 10.88
C LEU A 36 3.08 -8.58 11.45
N THR A 37 3.11 -7.37 11.99
CA THR A 37 4.29 -6.80 12.63
C THR A 37 4.76 -7.56 13.86
N ALA A 38 3.86 -8.33 14.51
CA ALA A 38 4.22 -9.21 15.62
C ALA A 38 5.09 -10.41 15.18
N GLU A 39 4.99 -10.81 13.91
CA GLU A 39 5.74 -11.92 13.34
C GLU A 39 7.13 -11.53 12.80
N ILE A 40 7.47 -10.24 12.82
CA ILE A 40 8.81 -9.77 12.45
C ILE A 40 9.76 -10.13 13.58
N GLU A 41 10.79 -10.92 13.26
CA GLU A 41 11.84 -11.36 14.16
C GLU A 41 12.92 -10.27 14.28
N ASP A 42 13.61 -10.21 15.43
CA ASP A 42 14.72 -9.28 15.73
C ASP A 42 14.35 -7.82 15.40
N LYS A 43 13.13 -7.44 15.73
CA LYS A 43 12.55 -6.17 15.29
C LYS A 43 13.13 -4.95 15.99
N ILE A 44 13.43 -3.96 15.17
CA ILE A 44 13.75 -2.59 15.57
C ILE A 44 12.53 -1.73 15.25
N VAL A 45 11.99 -1.03 16.24
CA VAL A 45 10.82 -0.16 16.12
C VAL A 45 11.23 1.28 16.19
N ILE A 46 10.86 2.07 15.19
CA ILE A 46 11.14 3.50 15.09
C ILE A 46 9.82 4.25 14.91
N PRO A 47 9.36 5.02 15.90
CA PRO A 47 8.19 5.89 15.72
C PRO A 47 8.39 6.85 14.54
N TYR A 48 7.37 7.09 13.73
CA TYR A 48 7.48 8.03 12.60
C TYR A 48 7.88 9.43 13.06
N ALA A 49 7.41 9.85 14.24
CA ALA A 49 7.72 11.15 14.83
C ALA A 49 9.23 11.34 15.15
N ASP A 50 9.96 10.24 15.34
CA ASP A 50 11.40 10.28 15.63
C ASP A 50 12.25 10.40 14.35
N ILE A 51 11.66 10.09 13.18
CA ILE A 51 12.36 10.17 11.90
C ILE A 51 12.32 11.62 11.39
N PRO A 52 13.47 12.29 11.30
CA PRO A 52 13.51 13.68 10.84
C PRO A 52 12.89 13.82 9.46
N ASN A 53 12.11 14.87 9.24
CA ASN A 53 11.45 15.17 7.96
C ASN A 53 10.41 14.12 7.49
N PHE A 54 10.06 13.13 8.29
CA PHE A 54 9.06 12.14 7.94
C PHE A 54 7.65 12.60 8.33
N LEU A 55 6.63 11.94 7.80
CA LEU A 55 5.23 12.24 8.10
C LEU A 55 4.79 11.52 9.38
N VAL A 56 3.70 11.98 9.99
CA VAL A 56 3.10 11.36 11.17
C VAL A 56 1.68 10.91 10.80
N SER A 57 1.34 9.64 11.04
CA SER A 57 -0.02 9.15 10.79
C SER A 57 -1.00 9.68 11.83
N THR A 58 -2.16 10.14 11.36
CA THR A 58 -3.26 10.63 12.19
C THR A 58 -4.46 9.70 12.18
N ALA A 59 -4.44 8.64 11.37
CA ALA A 59 -5.51 7.66 11.28
C ALA A 59 -5.57 6.80 12.57
N PRO A 60 -6.73 6.68 13.25
CA PRO A 60 -6.83 6.03 14.56
C PRO A 60 -6.38 4.56 14.61
N SER A 61 -6.47 3.85 13.47
CA SER A 61 -6.08 2.43 13.35
C SER A 61 -4.60 2.20 13.04
N HIS A 62 -3.79 3.27 12.94
CA HIS A 62 -2.39 3.21 12.55
C HIS A 62 -1.47 3.42 13.77
N ALA A 63 -0.53 2.48 14.00
CA ALA A 63 0.43 2.61 15.09
C ALA A 63 1.44 3.75 14.86
N GLY A 64 1.71 4.12 13.60
CA GLY A 64 2.64 5.21 13.27
C GLY A 64 4.10 4.85 13.50
N GLU A 65 4.47 3.62 13.17
CA GLU A 65 5.80 3.05 13.43
C GLU A 65 6.41 2.44 12.18
N LEU A 66 7.72 2.63 12.02
CA LEU A 66 8.55 1.90 11.08
C LEU A 66 9.21 0.73 11.82
N ILE A 67 8.95 -0.48 11.36
CA ILE A 67 9.44 -1.72 11.99
C ILE A 67 10.38 -2.41 11.02
N LEU A 68 11.61 -2.66 11.46
CA LEU A 68 12.63 -3.32 10.66
C LEU A 68 13.03 -4.63 11.35
N GLY A 69 13.33 -5.68 10.57
CA GLY A 69 13.70 -6.99 11.11
C GLY A 69 13.61 -8.07 10.05
N ARG A 70 13.31 -9.30 10.45
CA ARG A 70 13.23 -10.45 9.55
C ARG A 70 11.80 -11.00 9.47
N LEU A 71 11.32 -11.27 8.25
CA LEU A 71 10.03 -11.90 8.00
C LEU A 71 10.14 -12.81 6.78
N GLY A 72 9.69 -14.05 6.88
CA GLY A 72 9.76 -14.99 5.74
C GLY A 72 11.19 -15.26 5.24
N GLY A 73 12.20 -15.11 6.10
CA GLY A 73 13.62 -15.27 5.75
C GLY A 73 14.28 -14.04 5.11
N LYS A 74 13.54 -12.95 4.89
CA LYS A 74 14.03 -11.69 4.29
C LYS A 74 14.20 -10.60 5.33
N TYR A 75 15.15 -9.69 5.12
CA TYR A 75 15.18 -8.44 5.85
C TYR A 75 14.11 -7.49 5.31
N VAL A 76 13.24 -7.01 6.19
CA VAL A 76 12.10 -6.16 5.82
C VAL A 76 12.15 -4.81 6.51
N VAL A 77 11.56 -3.81 5.87
CA VAL A 77 11.12 -2.55 6.49
C VAL A 77 9.61 -2.45 6.33
N CYS A 78 8.90 -2.35 7.44
CA CYS A 78 7.45 -2.40 7.49
C CYS A 78 6.88 -1.11 8.08
N MET A 79 6.00 -0.46 7.36
CA MET A 79 5.17 0.61 7.88
C MET A 79 3.94 0.01 8.57
N SER A 80 3.87 0.16 9.89
CA SER A 80 2.69 -0.16 10.70
C SER A 80 1.71 1.03 10.67
N GLY A 81 0.97 1.11 9.59
CA GLY A 81 0.14 2.25 9.21
C GLY A 81 0.72 3.03 8.01
N ARG A 82 -0.16 3.77 7.34
CA ARG A 82 0.18 4.56 6.15
C ARG A 82 -0.33 5.99 6.30
N PHE A 83 -0.03 6.80 5.29
CA PHE A 83 -0.52 8.16 5.15
C PHE A 83 -1.57 8.23 4.05
N HIS A 84 -2.61 9.06 4.25
CA HIS A 84 -3.67 9.23 3.27
C HIS A 84 -3.84 10.70 2.90
N TYR A 85 -4.36 10.94 1.71
CA TYR A 85 -4.68 12.28 1.25
C TYR A 85 -5.72 12.97 2.15
N TYR A 86 -6.71 12.22 2.63
CA TYR A 86 -7.76 12.76 3.51
C TYR A 86 -7.26 13.15 4.91
N GLU A 87 -6.04 12.79 5.30
CA GLU A 87 -5.39 13.27 6.53
C GLU A 87 -4.85 14.71 6.38
N GLY A 88 -4.95 15.30 5.17
CA GLY A 88 -4.50 16.67 4.87
C GLY A 88 -3.14 16.72 4.18
N TYR A 89 -2.50 15.59 3.92
CA TYR A 89 -1.24 15.53 3.19
C TYR A 89 -1.41 15.79 1.70
N THR A 90 -0.50 16.54 1.11
CA THR A 90 -0.42 16.71 -0.34
C THR A 90 0.06 15.41 -1.02
N PHE A 91 -0.27 15.24 -2.31
CA PHE A 91 0.23 14.09 -3.08
C PHE A 91 1.76 14.01 -3.11
N GLU A 92 2.47 15.16 -3.15
CA GLU A 92 3.92 15.20 -3.06
C GLU A 92 4.42 14.64 -1.72
N GLU A 93 3.77 14.96 -0.60
CA GLU A 93 4.12 14.43 0.72
C GLU A 93 3.95 12.92 0.79
N LEU A 94 2.89 12.40 0.20
CA LEU A 94 2.61 10.97 0.16
C LEU A 94 3.66 10.15 -0.62
N SER A 95 4.61 10.79 -1.31
CA SER A 95 5.76 10.12 -1.90
C SER A 95 6.84 9.71 -0.88
N ALA A 96 6.81 10.28 0.35
CA ALA A 96 7.87 10.13 1.34
C ALA A 96 8.20 8.66 1.70
N PRO A 97 7.24 7.76 1.92
CA PRO A 97 7.54 6.38 2.26
C PRO A 97 8.40 5.67 1.21
N VAL A 98 7.98 5.73 -0.04
CA VAL A 98 8.65 5.00 -1.13
C VAL A 98 10.02 5.61 -1.43
N ARG A 99 10.16 6.94 -1.35
CA ARG A 99 11.46 7.60 -1.47
C ARG A 99 12.42 7.19 -0.35
N LEU A 100 11.92 7.08 0.89
CA LEU A 100 12.70 6.53 2.01
C LEU A 100 13.15 5.09 1.70
N PHE A 101 12.25 4.21 1.25
CA PHE A 101 12.59 2.84 0.92
C PHE A 101 13.65 2.74 -0.18
N LYS A 102 13.55 3.59 -1.21
CA LYS A 102 14.58 3.68 -2.26
C LYS A 102 15.94 4.01 -1.68
N LEU A 103 16.02 4.98 -0.77
CA LEU A 103 17.27 5.40 -0.13
C LEU A 103 17.81 4.38 0.87
N LEU A 104 16.94 3.55 1.46
CA LEU A 104 17.36 2.42 2.30
C LEU A 104 17.96 1.25 1.51
N GLY A 105 17.79 1.25 0.18
CA GLY A 105 18.30 0.18 -0.68
C GLY A 105 17.32 -0.97 -0.89
N VAL A 106 16.04 -0.77 -0.57
CA VAL A 106 14.95 -1.74 -0.80
C VAL A 106 14.85 -2.10 -2.27
N LYS A 107 14.64 -3.39 -2.55
CA LYS A 107 14.52 -3.92 -3.91
C LYS A 107 13.07 -4.07 -4.39
N THR A 108 12.14 -4.31 -3.47
CA THR A 108 10.73 -4.59 -3.78
C THR A 108 9.82 -3.98 -2.72
N THR A 109 8.71 -3.39 -3.16
CA THR A 109 7.68 -2.87 -2.26
C THR A 109 6.40 -3.68 -2.39
N LEU A 110 5.89 -4.18 -1.26
CA LEU A 110 4.59 -4.83 -1.13
C LEU A 110 3.65 -3.94 -0.33
N VAL A 111 2.49 -3.63 -0.87
CA VAL A 111 1.49 -2.77 -0.24
C VAL A 111 0.18 -3.53 -0.09
N THR A 112 -0.47 -3.38 1.05
CA THR A 112 -1.81 -3.92 1.26
C THR A 112 -2.78 -2.80 1.60
N ASN A 113 -4.05 -2.97 1.26
CA ASN A 113 -5.11 -2.03 1.57
C ASN A 113 -6.44 -2.75 1.82
N ALA A 114 -7.39 -2.05 2.45
CA ALA A 114 -8.80 -2.40 2.42
C ALA A 114 -9.47 -1.72 1.22
N ALA A 115 -10.41 -2.38 0.56
CA ALA A 115 -11.10 -1.87 -0.61
C ALA A 115 -12.56 -2.33 -0.67
N GLY A 116 -13.45 -1.48 -1.18
CA GLY A 116 -14.81 -1.83 -1.50
C GLY A 116 -14.92 -2.46 -2.89
N ALA A 117 -15.57 -3.62 -3.02
CA ALA A 117 -15.76 -4.25 -4.32
C ALA A 117 -16.77 -3.49 -5.18
N VAL A 118 -16.40 -3.25 -6.43
CA VAL A 118 -17.27 -2.77 -7.50
C VAL A 118 -17.70 -3.92 -8.39
N ASN A 119 -16.82 -4.90 -8.54
CA ASN A 119 -17.09 -6.14 -9.24
C ASN A 119 -18.04 -7.01 -8.40
N ILE A 120 -19.23 -7.33 -8.96
CA ILE A 120 -20.27 -8.11 -8.27
C ILE A 120 -19.92 -9.59 -8.11
N GLY A 121 -18.85 -10.05 -8.76
CA GLY A 121 -18.31 -11.41 -8.59
C GLY A 121 -17.44 -11.56 -7.35
N TYR A 122 -17.03 -10.45 -6.73
CA TYR A 122 -16.22 -10.45 -5.50
C TYR A 122 -17.10 -10.47 -4.25
N ARG A 123 -16.51 -10.87 -3.13
CA ARG A 123 -17.18 -10.91 -1.83
C ARG A 123 -16.27 -10.38 -0.73
N PRO A 124 -16.84 -9.82 0.35
CA PRO A 124 -16.06 -9.44 1.54
C PRO A 124 -15.29 -10.65 2.11
N GLY A 125 -13.97 -10.48 2.20
CA GLY A 125 -13.01 -11.51 2.57
C GLY A 125 -12.12 -11.99 1.41
N ASP A 126 -12.48 -11.69 0.15
CA ASP A 126 -11.64 -11.99 -1.00
C ASP A 126 -10.40 -11.09 -1.04
N ILE A 127 -9.37 -11.56 -1.71
CA ILE A 127 -8.17 -10.78 -2.00
C ILE A 127 -8.14 -10.42 -3.50
N MET A 128 -7.77 -9.17 -3.81
CA MET A 128 -7.50 -8.75 -5.18
C MET A 128 -6.04 -8.37 -5.34
N VAL A 129 -5.31 -9.07 -6.19
CA VAL A 129 -3.99 -8.66 -6.69
C VAL A 129 -4.22 -7.55 -7.70
N ILE A 130 -3.77 -6.34 -7.37
CA ILE A 130 -3.94 -5.18 -8.27
C ILE A 130 -2.97 -5.33 -9.44
N TYR A 131 -3.49 -5.27 -10.68
CA TYR A 131 -2.65 -5.26 -11.87
C TYR A 131 -2.64 -3.90 -12.59
N ASP A 132 -3.61 -3.02 -12.29
CA ASP A 132 -3.69 -1.68 -12.83
C ASP A 132 -4.57 -0.79 -11.93
N HIS A 133 -4.56 0.52 -12.17
CA HIS A 133 -5.45 1.44 -11.48
C HIS A 133 -6.04 2.52 -12.39
N ILE A 134 -7.15 3.10 -11.94
CA ILE A 134 -7.76 4.29 -12.52
C ILE A 134 -7.64 5.43 -11.50
N ASN A 135 -6.97 6.53 -11.89
CA ASN A 135 -6.84 7.75 -11.08
C ASN A 135 -7.30 8.96 -11.90
N LEU A 136 -8.53 9.41 -11.70
CA LEU A 136 -9.09 10.58 -12.37
C LEU A 136 -9.06 11.85 -11.50
N MET A 137 -8.35 11.83 -10.38
CA MET A 137 -8.17 13.00 -9.50
C MET A 137 -7.36 14.13 -10.15
N GLY A 138 -6.64 13.85 -11.23
CA GLY A 138 -5.82 14.83 -11.93
C GLY A 138 -4.57 15.27 -11.18
N VAL A 139 -4.14 14.53 -10.16
CA VAL A 139 -2.98 14.80 -9.34
C VAL A 139 -2.02 13.61 -9.31
N SER A 140 -0.73 13.89 -9.11
CA SER A 140 0.34 12.90 -9.08
C SER A 140 1.34 13.26 -7.97
N PRO A 141 1.91 12.26 -7.27
CA PRO A 141 2.96 12.49 -6.26
C PRO A 141 4.26 13.04 -6.86
N THR A 142 4.43 12.93 -8.16
CA THR A 142 5.62 13.44 -8.89
C THR A 142 5.37 14.78 -9.59
N ARG A 143 4.22 15.43 -9.32
CA ARG A 143 3.93 16.76 -9.85
C ARG A 143 4.89 17.79 -9.26
N GLY A 144 5.34 18.74 -10.09
CA GLY A 144 6.25 19.81 -9.65
C GLY A 144 7.65 19.68 -10.23
N LYS A 145 8.67 20.15 -9.53
CA LYS A 145 10.07 20.02 -9.92
C LYS A 145 10.51 18.57 -9.79
N ASN A 146 11.08 18.01 -10.86
CA ASN A 146 11.61 16.65 -10.80
C ASN A 146 12.83 16.57 -9.87
N VAL A 147 12.92 15.48 -9.10
CA VAL A 147 14.09 15.09 -8.30
C VAL A 147 14.76 13.96 -9.06
N ALA A 148 15.68 14.31 -9.95
CA ALA A 148 16.27 13.40 -10.95
C ALA A 148 17.01 12.20 -10.34
N GLU A 149 17.46 12.33 -9.08
CA GLU A 149 18.12 11.27 -8.33
C GLU A 149 17.18 10.10 -8.02
N PHE A 150 15.85 10.33 -8.02
CA PHE A 150 14.86 9.28 -7.86
C PHE A 150 14.42 8.66 -9.18
N GLY A 151 14.41 9.44 -10.27
CA GLY A 151 14.00 8.96 -11.58
C GLY A 151 13.75 10.07 -12.59
N ASP A 152 13.44 9.66 -13.81
CA ASP A 152 13.17 10.55 -14.92
C ASP A 152 11.86 11.33 -14.74
N ARG A 153 11.80 12.54 -15.33
CA ARG A 153 10.59 13.37 -15.32
C ARG A 153 9.39 12.66 -15.95
N PHE A 154 9.64 11.95 -17.04
CA PHE A 154 8.63 11.16 -17.76
C PHE A 154 9.05 9.70 -17.71
N PHE A 155 8.25 8.89 -17.07
CA PHE A 155 8.53 7.48 -16.79
C PHE A 155 7.34 6.61 -17.22
N ASP A 156 7.63 5.38 -17.62
CA ASP A 156 6.63 4.41 -17.98
C ASP A 156 5.94 3.84 -16.75
N VAL A 157 4.63 3.61 -16.85
CA VAL A 157 3.79 3.01 -15.82
C VAL A 157 3.11 1.71 -16.29
N GLY A 158 3.46 1.21 -17.47
CA GLY A 158 2.82 0.04 -18.10
C GLY A 158 2.96 -1.25 -17.29
N ASP A 159 4.07 -1.43 -16.54
CA ASP A 159 4.27 -2.56 -15.61
C ASP A 159 4.53 -2.07 -14.17
N MET A 160 3.91 -0.97 -13.80
CA MET A 160 4.06 -0.37 -12.47
C MET A 160 3.64 -1.35 -11.35
N TYR A 161 2.56 -2.09 -11.54
CA TYR A 161 2.22 -3.26 -10.72
C TYR A 161 2.95 -4.48 -11.32
N THR A 162 4.17 -4.69 -10.89
CA THR A 162 5.17 -5.53 -11.55
C THR A 162 4.66 -6.95 -11.80
N ARG A 163 4.65 -7.35 -13.06
CA ARG A 163 4.05 -8.62 -13.52
C ARG A 163 4.67 -9.83 -12.82
N SER A 164 5.99 -9.90 -12.72
CA SER A 164 6.68 -11.02 -12.06
C SER A 164 6.30 -11.16 -10.59
N LEU A 165 6.08 -10.05 -9.87
CA LEU A 165 5.64 -10.07 -8.48
C LEU A 165 4.18 -10.52 -8.36
N ARG A 166 3.31 -10.12 -9.31
CA ARG A 166 1.92 -10.59 -9.37
C ARG A 166 1.86 -12.10 -9.62
N GLU A 167 2.72 -12.61 -10.50
CA GLU A 167 2.83 -14.05 -10.79
C GLU A 167 3.26 -14.83 -9.52
N ILE A 168 4.18 -14.31 -8.71
CA ILE A 168 4.52 -14.88 -7.39
C ILE A 168 3.30 -14.89 -6.47
N ALA A 169 2.61 -13.77 -6.33
CA ALA A 169 1.41 -13.69 -5.48
C ALA A 169 0.34 -14.70 -5.91
N LEU A 170 0.06 -14.82 -7.21
CA LEU A 170 -0.90 -15.79 -7.73
C LEU A 170 -0.46 -17.24 -7.55
N SER A 171 0.84 -17.53 -7.63
CA SER A 171 1.36 -18.86 -7.30
C SER A 171 1.14 -19.19 -5.82
N CYS A 172 1.39 -18.23 -4.92
CA CYS A 172 1.10 -18.37 -3.49
C CYS A 172 -0.41 -18.54 -3.20
N ALA A 173 -1.28 -17.99 -4.05
CA ALA A 173 -2.73 -18.11 -3.91
C ALA A 173 -3.23 -19.56 -3.89
N THR A 174 -2.49 -20.49 -4.50
CA THR A 174 -2.84 -21.92 -4.49
C THR A 174 -2.68 -22.59 -3.12
N ARG A 175 -2.02 -21.91 -2.17
CA ARG A 175 -1.72 -22.42 -0.82
C ARG A 175 -2.52 -21.72 0.29
N THR A 176 -3.33 -20.75 -0.05
CA THR A 176 -4.22 -20.06 0.89
C THR A 176 -5.68 -20.51 0.72
N PRO A 177 -6.49 -20.56 1.77
CA PRO A 177 -7.93 -20.79 1.65
C PRO A 177 -8.69 -19.57 1.14
N LEU A 178 -8.03 -18.41 1.01
CA LEU A 178 -8.66 -17.17 0.53
C LEU A 178 -8.92 -17.25 -0.98
N LEU A 179 -10.03 -16.68 -1.42
CA LEU A 179 -10.28 -16.51 -2.85
C LEU A 179 -9.50 -15.29 -3.34
N VAL A 180 -8.61 -15.53 -4.31
CA VAL A 180 -7.70 -14.51 -4.84
C VAL A 180 -8.07 -14.20 -6.29
N HIS A 181 -8.32 -12.93 -6.56
CA HIS A 181 -8.63 -12.37 -7.89
C HIS A 181 -7.49 -11.49 -8.39
N GLN A 182 -7.55 -11.09 -9.65
CA GLN A 182 -6.80 -9.95 -10.19
C GLN A 182 -7.79 -8.87 -10.61
N GLY A 183 -7.44 -7.59 -10.40
CA GLY A 183 -8.37 -6.53 -10.73
C GLY A 183 -7.77 -5.14 -10.84
N ILE A 184 -8.60 -4.21 -11.29
CA ILE A 184 -8.30 -2.78 -11.43
C ILE A 184 -8.82 -2.05 -10.20
N TYR A 185 -7.91 -1.29 -9.58
CA TYR A 185 -8.22 -0.46 -8.42
C TYR A 185 -8.59 0.95 -8.86
N TYR A 186 -9.72 1.49 -8.39
CA TYR A 186 -10.06 2.89 -8.60
C TYR A 186 -9.75 3.72 -7.36
N TYR A 187 -9.05 4.84 -7.54
CA TYR A 187 -8.65 5.73 -6.47
C TYR A 187 -9.65 6.85 -6.24
N PHE A 188 -10.15 6.96 -5.00
CA PHE A 188 -10.89 8.10 -4.49
C PHE A 188 -10.09 8.82 -3.39
N CYS A 189 -10.36 10.11 -3.17
CA CYS A 189 -9.63 10.88 -2.15
C CYS A 189 -10.15 10.63 -0.72
N GLY A 190 -11.40 10.22 -0.54
CA GLY A 190 -12.02 10.14 0.78
C GLY A 190 -12.19 11.51 1.47
N PRO A 191 -12.50 11.56 2.78
CA PRO A 191 -12.73 10.44 3.69
C PRO A 191 -14.11 9.76 3.57
N GLN A 192 -15.06 10.39 2.86
CA GLN A 192 -16.39 9.80 2.65
C GLN A 192 -16.34 8.60 1.72
N PHE A 193 -17.19 7.62 1.96
CA PHE A 193 -17.49 6.57 1.00
C PHE A 193 -18.13 7.15 -0.26
N GLU A 194 -18.06 6.41 -1.34
CA GLU A 194 -18.58 6.81 -2.65
C GLU A 194 -20.09 6.84 -2.64
N THR A 195 -20.66 7.68 -3.50
CA THR A 195 -22.10 7.66 -3.79
C THR A 195 -22.44 6.45 -4.67
N HIS A 196 -23.72 6.06 -4.66
CA HIS A 196 -24.23 5.00 -5.57
C HIS A 196 -24.00 5.33 -7.05
N ALA A 197 -24.01 6.62 -7.43
CA ALA A 197 -23.76 7.05 -8.80
C ALA A 197 -22.28 6.93 -9.18
N GLU A 198 -21.37 7.26 -8.26
CA GLU A 198 -19.92 7.08 -8.45
C GLU A 198 -19.58 5.61 -8.61
N ILE A 199 -20.11 4.71 -7.77
CA ILE A 199 -19.88 3.26 -7.89
C ILE A 199 -20.37 2.74 -9.25
N ARG A 200 -21.56 3.17 -9.73
CA ARG A 200 -22.02 2.79 -11.07
C ARG A 200 -21.09 3.31 -12.18
N ALA A 201 -20.63 4.56 -12.05
CA ALA A 201 -19.73 5.18 -13.04
C ALA A 201 -18.38 4.46 -13.12
N VAL A 202 -17.72 4.21 -11.97
CA VAL A 202 -16.40 3.56 -11.97
C VAL A 202 -16.47 2.11 -12.41
N ARG A 203 -17.57 1.44 -12.16
CA ARG A 203 -17.84 0.10 -12.71
C ARG A 203 -17.90 0.10 -14.24
N LEU A 204 -18.55 1.09 -14.84
CA LEU A 204 -18.58 1.26 -16.30
C LEU A 204 -17.20 1.58 -16.88
N LEU A 205 -16.33 2.24 -16.10
CA LEU A 205 -14.93 2.49 -16.46
C LEU A 205 -14.03 1.24 -16.33
N GLY A 206 -14.55 0.15 -15.79
CA GLY A 206 -13.83 -1.12 -15.67
C GLY A 206 -13.09 -1.33 -14.35
N ALA A 207 -13.41 -0.56 -13.30
CA ALA A 207 -12.89 -0.83 -11.97
C ALA A 207 -13.49 -2.08 -11.34
N ASP A 208 -12.66 -2.82 -10.59
CA ASP A 208 -13.07 -4.00 -9.80
C ASP A 208 -13.22 -3.67 -8.32
N ALA A 209 -12.42 -2.76 -7.81
CA ALA A 209 -12.47 -2.30 -6.42
C ALA A 209 -12.15 -0.81 -6.32
N VAL A 210 -12.58 -0.18 -5.22
CA VAL A 210 -12.34 1.23 -4.90
C VAL A 210 -11.69 1.39 -3.55
N GLY A 211 -10.88 2.44 -3.39
CA GLY A 211 -10.31 2.82 -2.10
C GLY A 211 -9.53 4.12 -2.16
N MET A 212 -8.89 4.49 -1.05
CA MET A 212 -8.39 5.85 -0.80
C MET A 212 -6.86 5.89 -0.58
N SER A 213 -6.11 4.91 -1.10
CA SER A 213 -4.66 4.74 -0.86
C SER A 213 -3.94 4.13 -2.05
N THR A 214 -2.70 3.66 -1.87
CA THR A 214 -1.95 2.77 -2.78
C THR A 214 -1.45 3.42 -4.07
N VAL A 215 -2.24 4.26 -4.73
CA VAL A 215 -1.89 4.85 -6.03
C VAL A 215 -0.72 5.82 -5.92
N THR A 216 -0.62 6.57 -4.83
CA THR A 216 0.51 7.46 -4.57
C THR A 216 1.82 6.69 -4.39
N GLU A 217 1.77 5.57 -3.69
CA GLU A 217 2.90 4.67 -3.49
C GLU A 217 3.30 3.99 -4.80
N ALA A 218 2.32 3.50 -5.59
CA ALA A 218 2.58 2.85 -6.89
C ALA A 218 3.24 3.81 -7.89
N LEU A 219 2.70 5.03 -8.06
CA LEU A 219 3.28 6.05 -8.94
C LEU A 219 4.67 6.49 -8.50
N THR A 220 4.90 6.59 -7.17
CA THR A 220 6.22 6.92 -6.65
C THR A 220 7.22 5.78 -6.85
N ALA A 221 6.79 4.53 -6.69
CA ALA A 221 7.61 3.34 -6.93
C ALA A 221 8.02 3.25 -8.41
N ALA A 222 7.08 3.50 -9.34
CA ALA A 222 7.37 3.56 -10.77
C ALA A 222 8.40 4.66 -11.08
N HIS A 223 8.23 5.88 -10.54
CA HIS A 223 9.21 6.96 -10.68
C HIS A 223 10.59 6.58 -10.15
N CYS A 224 10.66 5.82 -9.06
CA CYS A 224 11.90 5.36 -8.46
C CYS A 224 12.48 4.08 -9.12
N ASN A 225 11.88 3.58 -10.21
CA ASN A 225 12.23 2.28 -10.81
C ASN A 225 12.28 1.16 -9.76
N MET A 226 11.26 1.08 -8.91
CA MET A 226 11.16 0.11 -7.82
C MET A 226 10.00 -0.86 -8.10
N PRO A 227 10.27 -2.18 -8.20
CA PRO A 227 9.23 -3.20 -8.33
C PRO A 227 8.18 -3.10 -7.23
N PHE A 228 6.90 -3.20 -7.63
CA PHE A 228 5.77 -2.90 -6.75
C PHE A 228 4.67 -3.97 -6.88
N LEU A 229 4.21 -4.47 -5.76
CA LEU A 229 3.08 -5.39 -5.63
C LEU A 229 2.03 -4.76 -4.71
N ALA A 230 0.76 -4.80 -5.10
CA ALA A 230 -0.33 -4.34 -4.26
C ALA A 230 -1.44 -5.38 -4.15
N LEU A 231 -1.95 -5.57 -2.93
CA LEU A 231 -3.02 -6.48 -2.59
C LEU A 231 -4.15 -5.71 -1.90
N SER A 232 -5.37 -5.84 -2.38
CA SER A 232 -6.56 -5.34 -1.71
C SER A 232 -7.26 -6.48 -0.97
N LEU A 233 -7.53 -6.28 0.32
CA LEU A 233 -8.55 -7.05 1.01
C LEU A 233 -9.91 -6.42 0.67
N ILE A 234 -10.79 -7.18 0.08
CA ILE A 234 -12.18 -6.75 -0.14
C ILE A 234 -12.91 -6.80 1.20
N THR A 235 -13.20 -5.63 1.75
CA THR A 235 -13.81 -5.51 3.10
C THR A 235 -15.32 -5.36 3.05
N ASN A 236 -15.84 -4.79 1.98
CA ASN A 236 -17.25 -4.51 1.77
C ASN A 236 -17.59 -4.50 0.27
N MET A 237 -18.85 -4.53 -0.05
CA MET A 237 -19.30 -4.20 -1.40
C MET A 237 -19.45 -2.67 -1.53
N GLY A 238 -19.16 -2.12 -2.71
CA GLY A 238 -19.31 -0.68 -2.97
C GLY A 238 -20.74 -0.17 -2.75
N ALA A 239 -20.90 1.12 -2.50
CA ALA A 239 -22.17 1.75 -2.16
C ALA A 239 -23.28 1.42 -3.19
N GLY A 240 -24.43 0.96 -2.70
CA GLY A 240 -25.61 0.66 -3.51
C GLY A 240 -25.53 -0.65 -4.31
N ILE A 241 -24.52 -1.49 -4.10
CA ILE A 241 -24.49 -2.87 -4.60
C ILE A 241 -25.33 -3.77 -3.70
N LEU A 242 -25.20 -3.61 -2.38
CA LEU A 242 -26.10 -4.19 -1.39
C LEU A 242 -27.07 -3.13 -0.84
N ALA A 243 -28.18 -3.56 -0.27
CA ALA A 243 -29.20 -2.65 0.26
C ALA A 243 -28.81 -1.98 1.58
N GLN A 244 -27.80 -2.50 2.29
CA GLN A 244 -27.32 -1.97 3.56
C GLN A 244 -26.41 -0.74 3.38
N PRO A 245 -26.39 0.22 4.31
CA PRO A 245 -25.43 1.31 4.32
C PRO A 245 -24.02 0.77 4.62
N LEU A 246 -23.00 1.48 4.13
CA LEU A 246 -21.60 1.19 4.44
C LEU A 246 -21.23 1.73 5.82
N SER A 247 -20.36 1.01 6.53
CA SER A 247 -19.79 1.48 7.81
C SER A 247 -18.32 1.08 7.97
N GLY A 248 -17.62 1.79 8.84
CA GLY A 248 -16.25 1.41 9.22
C GLY A 248 -16.21 0.10 9.99
N GLU A 249 -17.25 -0.19 10.78
CA GLU A 249 -17.37 -1.43 11.53
C GLU A 249 -17.39 -2.67 10.59
N GLU A 250 -18.14 -2.62 9.48
CA GLU A 250 -18.14 -3.70 8.48
C GLU A 250 -16.74 -3.96 7.91
N VAL A 251 -15.97 -2.90 7.68
CA VAL A 251 -14.57 -2.98 7.21
C VAL A 251 -13.71 -3.72 8.24
N ASP A 252 -13.80 -3.32 9.51
CA ASP A 252 -12.98 -3.89 10.58
C ASP A 252 -13.38 -5.35 10.89
N GLU A 253 -14.66 -5.68 10.95
CA GLU A 253 -15.17 -7.03 11.17
C GLU A 253 -14.72 -8.00 10.07
N THR A 254 -14.83 -7.57 8.81
CA THR A 254 -14.37 -8.38 7.67
C THR A 254 -12.87 -8.59 7.73
N ALA A 255 -12.10 -7.53 8.01
CA ALA A 255 -10.66 -7.62 8.14
C ALA A 255 -10.25 -8.59 9.25
N GLN A 256 -10.88 -8.51 10.42
CA GLN A 256 -10.61 -9.41 11.55
C GLN A 256 -10.89 -10.87 11.20
N ARG A 257 -11.98 -11.15 10.49
CA ARG A 257 -12.40 -12.52 10.12
C ARG A 257 -11.35 -13.27 9.29
N VAL A 258 -10.61 -12.58 8.41
CA VAL A 258 -9.64 -13.20 7.49
C VAL A 258 -8.19 -12.86 7.82
N THR A 259 -7.94 -12.15 8.92
CA THR A 259 -6.60 -11.62 9.27
C THR A 259 -5.53 -12.71 9.31
N GLU A 260 -5.79 -13.86 9.92
CA GLU A 260 -4.80 -14.93 10.05
C GLU A 260 -4.41 -15.50 8.68
N GLN A 261 -5.41 -15.80 7.84
CA GLN A 261 -5.20 -16.34 6.52
C GLN A 261 -4.49 -15.31 5.61
N PHE A 262 -4.86 -14.03 5.72
CA PHE A 262 -4.25 -12.98 4.94
C PHE A 262 -2.79 -12.71 5.35
N ARG A 263 -2.49 -12.74 6.66
CA ARG A 263 -1.11 -12.67 7.16
C ARG A 263 -0.25 -13.82 6.65
N ALA A 264 -0.78 -15.05 6.74
CA ALA A 264 -0.08 -16.23 6.24
C ALA A 264 0.21 -16.11 4.73
N TYR A 265 -0.76 -15.64 3.95
CA TYR A 265 -0.61 -15.42 2.51
C TYR A 265 0.46 -14.35 2.20
N VAL A 266 0.45 -13.21 2.88
CA VAL A 266 1.46 -12.15 2.69
C VAL A 266 2.84 -12.64 3.08
N LYS A 267 2.98 -13.38 4.18
CA LYS A 267 4.25 -13.98 4.62
C LYS A 267 4.79 -14.99 3.62
N ASP A 268 3.91 -15.82 3.03
CA ASP A 268 4.29 -16.77 1.97
C ASP A 268 4.77 -16.04 0.71
N ILE A 269 4.13 -14.95 0.31
CA ILE A 269 4.61 -14.10 -0.78
C ILE A 269 6.01 -13.57 -0.48
N ILE A 270 6.23 -12.98 0.70
CA ILE A 270 7.53 -12.40 1.10
C ILE A 270 8.65 -13.45 1.02
N ALA A 271 8.39 -14.67 1.45
CA ALA A 271 9.36 -15.76 1.40
C ALA A 271 9.78 -16.13 -0.05
N HIS A 272 8.96 -15.79 -1.04
CA HIS A 272 9.20 -16.10 -2.45
C HIS A 272 9.63 -14.89 -3.31
N LEU A 273 9.73 -13.67 -2.70
CA LEU A 273 10.26 -12.47 -3.36
C LEU A 273 11.84 -12.51 -3.49
#